data_75c135cb0a1001db669ba1314fe701a7
#
_entry.id   75c135cb0a1001db669ba1314fe701a7
#
_cell.length_a   1.000
_cell.length_b   1.000
_cell.length_c   1.000
_cell.angle_alpha   90.00
_cell.angle_beta   90.00
_cell.angle_gamma   90.00
#
_symmetry.space_group_name_H-M   'P 1'
#
loop_
_entity.id
_entity.type
_entity.pdbx_description
1 polymer ?
#
loop_
_entity_poly.entity_id
_entity_poly.type
_entity_poly.pdbx_seq_one_letter_code
_entity_poly.pdbx_strand_id
1 'polypeptide(L)'
;MSAGGDRAPAGNEGARAPAGSRTGVRVPLRNRVGPLDDATAARHRRTRLVTGIGERGQARLAAARVLVIGAGGLGSPGLLYLAAAGVGTLGVCDSDVVELSNLQRQLLHGEADVGTPKPASAAAHLGGLNSAVRVEQYPHATRGFLDKHGAEWDVVMDCTDSFTAKYLVADWAAEAGAPLVWGTVVGMGFQLSVFWSRPPTGLPATSLRTLHPRVPEPGSTPTSARAGVLGTVVGQAGTAMATEAVKLITGAGDPLIGRVLVGDAARNRYETLRFAR
;
A
#
# COMPACT_ATOMS: atom_id res chain seq x y z
N MET A 1 7.52 -63.70 10.93
CA MET A 1 6.37 -62.99 11.49
C MET A 1 6.91 -61.76 12.22
N SER A 2 6.79 -60.61 11.63
CA SER A 2 7.12 -59.33 12.29
C SER A 2 6.15 -58.29 11.79
N ALA A 3 5.33 -57.77 12.67
CA ALA A 3 4.26 -56.83 12.37
C ALA A 3 4.85 -55.45 12.14
N GLY A 4 4.62 -54.88 10.99
CA GLY A 4 4.87 -53.46 10.65
C GLY A 4 3.83 -52.58 11.32
N GLY A 5 4.25 -51.72 12.23
CA GLY A 5 3.41 -50.71 12.85
C GLY A 5 3.31 -49.50 11.90
N ASP A 6 2.11 -49.26 11.42
CA ASP A 6 1.71 -48.11 10.63
C ASP A 6 1.64 -46.86 11.56
N ARG A 7 2.59 -45.92 11.42
CA ARG A 7 2.54 -44.64 12.13
C ARG A 7 1.79 -43.63 11.22
N ALA A 8 0.61 -43.25 11.64
CA ALA A 8 -0.14 -42.14 11.11
C ALA A 8 0.70 -40.84 11.16
N PRO A 9 0.63 -39.94 10.13
CA PRO A 9 1.35 -38.68 10.14
C PRO A 9 0.78 -37.75 11.21
N ALA A 10 1.67 -37.11 11.97
CA ALA A 10 1.35 -36.13 13.00
C ALA A 10 0.56 -34.95 12.36
N GLY A 11 -0.57 -34.65 13.00
CA GLY A 11 -1.43 -33.56 12.57
C GLY A 11 -0.66 -32.21 12.57
N ASN A 12 -0.82 -31.48 11.48
CA ASN A 12 -0.34 -30.12 11.31
C ASN A 12 -1.12 -29.22 12.27
N GLU A 13 -0.56 -28.93 13.45
CA GLU A 13 -1.07 -27.88 14.33
C GLU A 13 -0.92 -26.55 13.63
N GLY A 14 -2.03 -26.07 13.07
CA GLY A 14 -2.11 -24.78 12.40
C GLY A 14 -1.54 -23.69 13.30
N ALA A 15 -0.61 -22.90 12.76
CA ALA A 15 0.00 -21.77 13.43
C ALA A 15 -1.09 -20.87 14.03
N ARG A 16 -1.23 -20.86 15.36
CA ARG A 16 -2.12 -19.96 16.09
C ARG A 16 -1.68 -18.53 15.80
N ALA A 17 -2.61 -17.69 15.34
CA ALA A 17 -2.39 -16.26 15.26
C ALA A 17 -1.91 -15.74 16.63
N PRO A 18 -0.90 -14.85 16.66
CA PRO A 18 -0.40 -14.32 17.93
C PRO A 18 -1.51 -13.63 18.70
N ALA A 19 -1.68 -14.00 19.96
CA ALA A 19 -2.63 -13.37 20.88
C ALA A 19 -2.27 -11.88 21.01
N GLY A 20 -3.22 -10.98 20.69
CA GLY A 20 -3.07 -9.54 20.87
C GLY A 20 -3.21 -8.67 19.60
N SER A 21 -3.75 -9.20 18.48
CA SER A 21 -4.01 -8.36 17.31
C SER A 21 -5.10 -7.33 17.63
N ARG A 22 -4.78 -6.04 17.44
CA ARG A 22 -5.75 -4.95 17.53
C ARG A 22 -6.64 -4.99 16.28
N THR A 23 -7.63 -5.88 16.26
CA THR A 23 -8.64 -5.94 15.22
C THR A 23 -9.59 -4.76 15.35
N GLY A 24 -9.92 -4.10 14.22
CA GLY A 24 -10.97 -3.09 14.20
C GLY A 24 -10.52 -1.65 13.97
N VAL A 25 -9.21 -1.37 13.80
CA VAL A 25 -8.75 -0.02 13.37
C VAL A 25 -9.17 0.23 11.94
N ARG A 26 -10.06 1.21 11.72
CA ARG A 26 -10.60 1.51 10.39
C ARG A 26 -10.64 3.01 10.14
N VAL A 27 -10.36 3.37 8.89
CA VAL A 27 -10.61 4.73 8.42
C VAL A 27 -12.12 4.96 8.22
N PRO A 28 -12.63 6.18 8.47
CA PRO A 28 -13.94 6.57 7.98
C PRO A 28 -13.92 6.60 6.45
N LEU A 29 -14.92 6.07 5.78
CA LEU A 29 -15.04 6.12 4.33
C LEU A 29 -15.89 7.31 3.88
N ARG A 30 -15.52 7.92 2.76
CA ARG A 30 -16.25 9.03 2.13
C ARG A 30 -17.55 8.53 1.49
N ASN A 31 -17.49 7.39 0.82
CA ASN A 31 -18.65 6.79 0.19
C ASN A 31 -19.47 5.94 1.18
N ARG A 32 -20.78 5.85 0.92
CA ARG A 32 -21.64 4.93 1.63
C ARG A 32 -21.27 3.48 1.28
N VAL A 33 -21.11 2.66 2.31
CA VAL A 33 -20.90 1.22 2.14
C VAL A 33 -22.26 0.57 1.87
N GLY A 34 -22.41 0.01 0.66
CA GLY A 34 -23.59 -0.75 0.23
C GLY A 34 -23.34 -2.25 0.20
N PRO A 35 -24.35 -3.06 -0.15
CA PRO A 35 -24.17 -4.47 -0.44
C PRO A 35 -23.31 -4.65 -1.70
N LEU A 36 -22.64 -5.81 -1.79
CA LEU A 36 -21.92 -6.20 -3.01
C LEU A 36 -22.94 -6.70 -4.05
N ASP A 37 -22.69 -6.38 -5.33
CA ASP A 37 -23.35 -7.07 -6.42
C ASP A 37 -22.76 -8.48 -6.62
N ASP A 38 -23.46 -9.34 -7.35
CA ASP A 38 -23.10 -10.74 -7.53
C ASP A 38 -21.75 -10.92 -8.24
N ALA A 39 -21.42 -10.07 -9.21
CA ALA A 39 -20.17 -10.12 -9.96
C ALA A 39 -18.98 -9.78 -9.06
N THR A 40 -19.09 -8.71 -8.27
CA THR A 40 -18.10 -8.31 -7.26
C THR A 40 -17.96 -9.40 -6.19
N ALA A 41 -19.09 -9.96 -5.72
CA ALA A 41 -19.09 -11.02 -4.73
C ALA A 41 -18.38 -12.29 -5.26
N ALA A 42 -18.62 -12.67 -6.51
CA ALA A 42 -17.97 -13.82 -7.16
C ALA A 42 -16.47 -13.59 -7.35
N ARG A 43 -16.07 -12.41 -7.87
CA ARG A 43 -14.66 -12.04 -8.09
C ARG A 43 -13.86 -12.15 -6.80
N HIS A 44 -14.37 -11.63 -5.70
CA HIS A 44 -13.67 -11.53 -4.42
C HIS A 44 -13.98 -12.68 -3.45
N ARG A 45 -14.49 -13.80 -3.95
CA ARG A 45 -14.85 -14.97 -3.13
C ARG A 45 -13.73 -15.40 -2.17
N ARG A 46 -12.47 -15.41 -2.63
CA ARG A 46 -11.31 -15.81 -1.80
C ARG A 46 -10.98 -14.76 -0.73
N THR A 47 -11.03 -13.49 -1.06
CA THR A 47 -10.79 -12.38 -0.12
C THR A 47 -11.84 -12.36 0.99
N ARG A 48 -13.09 -12.65 0.65
CA ARG A 48 -14.22 -12.70 1.61
C ARG A 48 -14.09 -13.84 2.63
N LEU A 49 -13.30 -14.88 2.35
CA LEU A 49 -13.01 -15.96 3.29
C LEU A 49 -11.91 -15.61 4.30
N VAL A 50 -11.17 -14.53 4.09
CA VAL A 50 -10.10 -14.11 5.00
C VAL A 50 -10.72 -13.61 6.31
N THR A 51 -10.28 -14.21 7.42
CA THR A 51 -10.70 -13.81 8.77
C THR A 51 -10.48 -12.31 9.00
N GLY A 52 -11.52 -11.62 9.42
CA GLY A 52 -11.51 -10.16 9.66
C GLY A 52 -11.89 -9.31 8.43
N ILE A 53 -11.88 -9.85 7.21
CA ILE A 53 -12.40 -9.16 6.02
C ILE A 53 -13.89 -9.45 5.84
N GLY A 54 -14.26 -10.66 5.44
CA GLY A 54 -15.64 -11.07 5.23
C GLY A 54 -16.38 -10.22 4.19
N GLU A 55 -17.71 -10.36 4.14
CA GLU A 55 -18.60 -9.55 3.30
C GLU A 55 -18.46 -8.05 3.56
N ARG A 56 -18.46 -7.68 4.83
CA ARG A 56 -18.40 -6.27 5.26
C ARG A 56 -17.08 -5.60 4.87
N GLY A 57 -15.95 -6.30 5.03
CA GLY A 57 -14.65 -5.77 4.63
C GLY A 57 -14.54 -5.60 3.12
N GLN A 58 -15.06 -6.56 2.34
CA GLN A 58 -15.09 -6.45 0.89
C GLN A 58 -15.99 -5.31 0.42
N ALA A 59 -17.16 -5.13 1.03
CA ALA A 59 -18.06 -4.01 0.74
C ALA A 59 -17.38 -2.65 1.07
N ARG A 60 -16.57 -2.58 2.12
CA ARG A 60 -15.78 -1.39 2.44
C ARG A 60 -14.69 -1.13 1.39
N LEU A 61 -14.01 -2.17 0.88
CA LEU A 61 -13.05 -2.03 -0.22
C LEU A 61 -13.72 -1.46 -1.47
N ALA A 62 -14.88 -1.99 -1.85
CA ALA A 62 -15.64 -1.51 -3.00
C ALA A 62 -16.12 -0.04 -2.87
N ALA A 63 -16.35 0.44 -1.64
CA ALA A 63 -16.70 1.82 -1.37
C ALA A 63 -15.49 2.76 -1.20
N ALA A 64 -14.30 2.22 -0.98
CA ALA A 64 -13.11 3.01 -0.63
C ALA A 64 -12.52 3.76 -1.82
N ARG A 65 -11.87 4.90 -1.48
CA ARG A 65 -11.11 5.75 -2.37
C ARG A 65 -9.65 5.85 -1.88
N VAL A 66 -8.69 5.42 -2.70
CA VAL A 66 -7.26 5.44 -2.36
C VAL A 66 -6.50 6.29 -3.37
N LEU A 67 -5.79 7.32 -2.90
CA LEU A 67 -4.88 8.12 -3.73
C LEU A 67 -3.47 7.52 -3.66
N VAL A 68 -2.93 7.13 -4.80
CA VAL A 68 -1.56 6.65 -4.92
C VAL A 68 -0.73 7.72 -5.63
N ILE A 69 0.26 8.25 -4.93
CA ILE A 69 1.17 9.28 -5.42
C ILE A 69 2.47 8.61 -5.83
N GLY A 70 2.72 8.57 -7.12
CA GLY A 70 3.78 7.82 -7.78
C GLY A 70 3.28 6.48 -8.33
N ALA A 71 3.25 6.34 -9.65
CA ALA A 71 2.97 5.09 -10.38
C ALA A 71 4.27 4.36 -10.80
N GLY A 72 5.35 4.63 -10.06
CA GLY A 72 6.67 4.03 -10.25
C GLY A 72 6.80 2.64 -9.62
N GLY A 73 8.00 2.35 -9.09
CA GLY A 73 8.33 1.03 -8.57
C GLY A 73 7.42 0.55 -7.42
N LEU A 74 7.20 1.39 -6.40
CA LEU A 74 6.31 1.06 -5.27
C LEU A 74 4.84 1.11 -5.66
N GLY A 75 4.44 2.14 -6.44
CA GLY A 75 3.06 2.34 -6.86
C GLY A 75 2.56 1.26 -7.80
N SER A 76 3.40 0.75 -8.68
CA SER A 76 3.06 -0.28 -9.66
C SER A 76 2.45 -1.54 -9.01
N PRO A 77 3.15 -2.28 -8.14
CA PRO A 77 2.56 -3.42 -7.44
C PRO A 77 1.43 -3.00 -6.49
N GLY A 78 1.55 -1.83 -5.84
CA GLY A 78 0.51 -1.30 -4.96
C GLY A 78 -0.83 -1.13 -5.67
N LEU A 79 -0.85 -0.45 -6.82
CA LEU A 79 -2.03 -0.22 -7.64
C LEU A 79 -2.64 -1.52 -8.17
N LEU A 80 -1.81 -2.44 -8.67
CA LEU A 80 -2.27 -3.75 -9.15
C LEU A 80 -3.01 -4.51 -8.05
N TYR A 81 -2.44 -4.61 -6.85
CA TYR A 81 -3.07 -5.33 -5.74
C TYR A 81 -4.28 -4.61 -5.15
N LEU A 82 -4.31 -3.27 -5.11
CA LEU A 82 -5.50 -2.53 -4.69
C LEU A 82 -6.66 -2.71 -5.67
N ALA A 83 -6.40 -2.67 -6.97
CA ALA A 83 -7.40 -2.96 -8.01
C ALA A 83 -7.88 -4.40 -7.94
N ALA A 84 -6.96 -5.38 -7.80
CA ALA A 84 -7.29 -6.78 -7.64
C ALA A 84 -8.07 -7.06 -6.35
N ALA A 85 -7.81 -6.33 -5.26
CA ALA A 85 -8.57 -6.41 -4.01
C ALA A 85 -9.97 -5.78 -4.11
N GLY A 86 -10.25 -5.03 -5.17
CA GLY A 86 -11.56 -4.41 -5.41
C GLY A 86 -11.77 -3.10 -4.65
N VAL A 87 -10.72 -2.28 -4.52
CA VAL A 87 -10.87 -0.88 -4.10
C VAL A 87 -11.65 -0.14 -5.16
N GLY A 88 -12.77 0.50 -4.77
CA GLY A 88 -13.73 1.06 -5.74
C GLY A 88 -13.19 2.21 -6.57
N THR A 89 -12.36 3.08 -5.98
CA THR A 89 -11.76 4.20 -6.71
C THR A 89 -10.27 4.33 -6.38
N LEU A 90 -9.45 4.39 -7.41
CA LEU A 90 -8.01 4.62 -7.31
C LEU A 90 -7.67 5.96 -7.99
N GLY A 91 -7.08 6.89 -7.23
CA GLY A 91 -6.42 8.06 -7.79
C GLY A 91 -4.98 7.72 -8.12
N VAL A 92 -4.55 7.97 -9.34
CA VAL A 92 -3.18 7.75 -9.78
C VAL A 92 -2.57 9.10 -10.11
N CYS A 93 -1.56 9.51 -9.33
CA CYS A 93 -0.90 10.81 -9.48
C CYS A 93 0.58 10.60 -9.81
N ASP A 94 0.98 10.93 -11.03
CA ASP A 94 2.37 10.82 -11.50
C ASP A 94 2.59 11.79 -12.67
N SER A 95 3.76 12.43 -12.74
CA SER A 95 4.10 13.40 -13.81
C SER A 95 4.93 12.81 -14.95
N ASP A 96 5.40 11.58 -14.81
CA ASP A 96 6.30 10.96 -15.75
C ASP A 96 5.57 10.26 -16.89
N VAL A 97 6.34 9.97 -17.94
CA VAL A 97 5.99 8.99 -18.97
C VAL A 97 6.66 7.64 -18.69
N VAL A 98 6.13 6.60 -19.28
CA VAL A 98 6.74 5.26 -19.22
C VAL A 98 8.02 5.26 -20.05
N GLU A 99 9.10 4.76 -19.46
CA GLU A 99 10.39 4.55 -20.12
C GLU A 99 10.77 3.07 -20.12
N LEU A 100 11.52 2.63 -21.12
CA LEU A 100 12.03 1.25 -21.18
C LEU A 100 12.81 0.85 -19.92
N SER A 101 13.60 1.79 -19.38
CA SER A 101 14.37 1.63 -18.15
C SER A 101 13.53 1.40 -16.89
N ASN A 102 12.24 1.69 -16.95
CA ASN A 102 11.29 1.50 -15.83
C ASN A 102 10.81 0.06 -15.73
N LEU A 103 10.69 -0.67 -16.84
CA LEU A 103 9.94 -1.92 -16.95
C LEU A 103 10.53 -3.06 -16.12
N GLN A 104 11.80 -2.98 -15.73
CA GLN A 104 12.41 -3.96 -14.84
C GLN A 104 11.84 -3.96 -13.40
N ARG A 105 11.05 -2.91 -13.01
CA ARG A 105 10.46 -2.78 -11.67
C ARG A 105 9.05 -2.18 -11.64
N GLN A 106 8.56 -1.62 -12.73
CA GLN A 106 7.24 -0.98 -12.81
C GLN A 106 6.29 -1.86 -13.64
N LEU A 107 5.94 -3.04 -13.08
CA LEU A 107 5.18 -4.10 -13.79
C LEU A 107 3.74 -3.72 -14.16
N LEU A 108 3.27 -2.56 -13.73
CA LEU A 108 1.98 -1.98 -14.15
C LEU A 108 2.00 -1.54 -15.61
N HIS A 109 3.19 -1.25 -16.16
CA HIS A 109 3.40 -0.76 -17.51
C HIS A 109 4.05 -1.83 -18.38
N GLY A 110 3.78 -1.81 -19.68
CA GLY A 110 4.37 -2.70 -20.68
C GLY A 110 5.22 -1.97 -21.72
N GLU A 111 5.93 -2.69 -22.58
CA GLU A 111 6.74 -2.11 -23.65
C GLU A 111 5.90 -1.25 -24.63
N ALA A 112 4.66 -1.64 -24.86
CA ALA A 112 3.72 -0.89 -25.71
C ALA A 112 3.33 0.49 -25.13
N ASP A 113 3.57 0.71 -23.83
CA ASP A 113 3.25 1.97 -23.14
C ASP A 113 4.39 2.97 -23.17
N VAL A 114 5.58 2.61 -23.66
CA VAL A 114 6.74 3.52 -23.68
C VAL A 114 6.38 4.85 -24.36
N GLY A 115 6.61 5.97 -23.66
CA GLY A 115 6.22 7.32 -24.07
C GLY A 115 4.81 7.74 -23.62
N THR A 116 3.99 6.83 -23.13
CA THR A 116 2.66 7.15 -22.59
C THR A 116 2.77 7.74 -21.17
N PRO A 117 1.97 8.76 -20.79
CA PRO A 117 1.89 9.22 -19.42
C PRO A 117 1.55 8.05 -18.45
N LYS A 118 2.30 7.91 -17.36
CA LYS A 118 2.12 6.80 -16.41
C LYS A 118 0.68 6.69 -15.86
N PRO A 119 -0.03 7.78 -15.52
CA PRO A 119 -1.43 7.67 -15.10
C PRO A 119 -2.36 7.09 -16.18
N ALA A 120 -2.11 7.38 -17.46
CA ALA A 120 -2.92 6.87 -18.57
C ALA A 120 -2.67 5.36 -18.78
N SER A 121 -1.39 4.93 -18.83
CA SER A 121 -1.03 3.53 -18.88
C SER A 121 -1.60 2.75 -17.68
N ALA A 122 -1.46 3.30 -16.46
CA ALA A 122 -2.03 2.72 -15.26
C ALA A 122 -3.55 2.51 -15.38
N ALA A 123 -4.29 3.53 -15.84
CA ALA A 123 -5.75 3.44 -15.97
C ALA A 123 -6.17 2.33 -16.96
N ALA A 124 -5.48 2.19 -18.08
CA ALA A 124 -5.75 1.15 -19.06
C ALA A 124 -5.53 -0.26 -18.48
N HIS A 125 -4.39 -0.50 -17.83
CA HIS A 125 -4.05 -1.80 -17.27
C HIS A 125 -4.92 -2.18 -16.07
N LEU A 126 -5.19 -1.22 -15.16
CA LEU A 126 -6.06 -1.46 -14.00
C LEU A 126 -7.50 -1.74 -14.41
N GLY A 127 -8.02 -1.03 -15.43
CA GLY A 127 -9.33 -1.29 -16.03
C GLY A 127 -9.42 -2.67 -16.68
N GLY A 128 -8.35 -3.12 -17.35
CA GLY A 128 -8.25 -4.48 -17.90
C GLY A 128 -8.18 -5.55 -16.81
N LEU A 129 -7.54 -5.27 -15.67
CA LEU A 129 -7.46 -6.20 -14.55
C LEU A 129 -8.80 -6.29 -13.79
N ASN A 130 -9.46 -5.16 -13.55
CA ASN A 130 -10.72 -5.11 -12.83
C ASN A 130 -11.58 -3.94 -13.31
N SER A 131 -12.53 -4.23 -14.20
CA SER A 131 -13.42 -3.23 -14.82
C SER A 131 -14.39 -2.53 -13.84
N ALA A 132 -14.54 -3.04 -12.61
CA ALA A 132 -15.34 -2.41 -11.57
C ALA A 132 -14.59 -1.28 -10.83
N VAL A 133 -13.27 -1.16 -11.02
CA VAL A 133 -12.46 -0.12 -10.38
C VAL A 133 -12.47 1.15 -11.22
N ARG A 134 -12.86 2.26 -10.59
CA ARG A 134 -12.75 3.60 -11.21
C ARG A 134 -11.33 4.12 -11.01
N VAL A 135 -10.67 4.53 -12.08
CA VAL A 135 -9.34 5.16 -12.03
C VAL A 135 -9.44 6.64 -12.37
N GLU A 136 -9.01 7.49 -11.45
CA GLU A 136 -8.91 8.94 -11.62
C GLU A 136 -7.44 9.30 -11.82
N GLN A 137 -7.13 10.04 -12.92
CA GLN A 137 -5.76 10.33 -13.34
C GLN A 137 -5.39 11.77 -12.98
N TYR A 138 -4.21 11.96 -12.40
CA TYR A 138 -3.68 13.27 -12.01
C TYR A 138 -2.22 13.40 -12.43
N PRO A 139 -1.82 14.55 -13.00
CA PRO A 139 -0.47 14.70 -13.56
C PRO A 139 0.60 14.95 -12.51
N HIS A 140 0.28 15.57 -11.37
CA HIS A 140 1.30 15.92 -10.38
C HIS A 140 0.70 16.22 -9.00
N ALA A 141 1.34 15.73 -7.95
CA ALA A 141 0.97 16.01 -6.56
C ALA A 141 1.71 17.25 -6.04
N THR A 142 1.14 18.43 -6.29
CA THR A 142 1.59 19.66 -5.64
C THR A 142 0.88 19.86 -4.31
N ARG A 143 1.37 20.79 -3.48
CA ARG A 143 0.66 21.20 -2.25
C ARG A 143 -0.75 21.68 -2.58
N GLY A 144 -0.93 22.54 -3.58
CA GLY A 144 -2.25 23.03 -3.99
C GLY A 144 -3.18 21.94 -4.51
N PHE A 145 -2.66 20.90 -5.20
CA PHE A 145 -3.44 19.72 -5.56
C PHE A 145 -3.93 18.97 -4.30
N LEU A 146 -3.05 18.72 -3.34
CA LEU A 146 -3.39 18.02 -2.11
C LEU A 146 -4.39 18.81 -1.26
N ASP A 147 -4.23 20.13 -1.13
CA ASP A 147 -5.16 21.00 -0.41
C ASP A 147 -6.56 20.98 -1.04
N LYS A 148 -6.64 20.90 -2.36
CA LYS A 148 -7.90 20.91 -3.10
C LYS A 148 -8.59 19.54 -3.13
N HIS A 149 -7.84 18.46 -3.38
CA HIS A 149 -8.37 17.13 -3.67
C HIS A 149 -8.09 16.09 -2.59
N GLY A 150 -7.14 16.34 -1.69
CA GLY A 150 -6.72 15.33 -0.71
C GLY A 150 -7.82 14.87 0.22
N ALA A 151 -8.77 15.77 0.57
CA ALA A 151 -9.90 15.43 1.42
C ALA A 151 -10.95 14.49 0.76
N GLU A 152 -10.82 14.22 -0.53
CA GLU A 152 -11.70 13.30 -1.26
C GLU A 152 -11.31 11.82 -1.07
N TRP A 153 -10.15 11.55 -0.49
CA TRP A 153 -9.56 10.22 -0.36
C TRP A 153 -9.63 9.70 1.07
N ASP A 154 -9.88 8.40 1.22
CA ASP A 154 -9.94 7.72 2.50
C ASP A 154 -8.54 7.34 3.03
N VAL A 155 -7.64 7.00 2.11
CA VAL A 155 -6.25 6.65 2.38
C VAL A 155 -5.37 7.26 1.29
N VAL A 156 -4.22 7.82 1.68
CA VAL A 156 -3.17 8.25 0.76
C VAL A 156 -2.00 7.27 0.84
N MET A 157 -1.42 6.93 -0.31
CA MET A 157 -0.28 6.05 -0.42
C MET A 157 0.88 6.80 -1.10
N ASP A 158 1.95 7.08 -0.36
CA ASP A 158 3.15 7.74 -0.87
C ASP A 158 4.12 6.72 -1.46
N CYS A 159 4.16 6.68 -2.78
CA CYS A 159 5.06 5.86 -3.58
C CYS A 159 6.11 6.68 -4.34
N THR A 160 6.34 7.94 -3.92
CA THR A 160 7.33 8.83 -4.54
C THR A 160 8.77 8.35 -4.24
N ASP A 161 9.74 8.82 -4.98
CA ASP A 161 11.14 8.43 -4.87
C ASP A 161 12.08 9.55 -4.40
N SER A 162 11.59 10.78 -4.31
CA SER A 162 12.35 11.93 -3.81
C SER A 162 11.98 12.32 -2.38
N PHE A 163 12.95 12.73 -1.57
CA PHE A 163 12.69 13.22 -0.23
C PHE A 163 11.80 14.47 -0.22
N THR A 164 11.96 15.37 -1.19
CA THR A 164 11.12 16.56 -1.31
C THR A 164 9.64 16.18 -1.45
N ALA A 165 9.31 15.27 -2.36
CA ALA A 165 7.94 14.80 -2.55
C ALA A 165 7.42 14.05 -1.32
N LYS A 166 8.23 13.16 -0.72
CA LYS A 166 7.86 12.41 0.48
C LYS A 166 7.47 13.31 1.65
N TYR A 167 8.29 14.32 1.92
CA TYR A 167 7.99 15.25 3.02
C TYR A 167 6.83 16.18 2.69
N LEU A 168 6.68 16.62 1.43
CA LEU A 168 5.51 17.40 1.01
C LEU A 168 4.21 16.65 1.26
N VAL A 169 4.13 15.38 0.83
CA VAL A 169 2.95 14.52 1.02
C VAL A 169 2.72 14.24 2.50
N ALA A 170 3.77 13.90 3.25
CA ALA A 170 3.67 13.52 4.66
C ALA A 170 3.31 14.71 5.56
N ASP A 171 3.86 15.90 5.31
CA ASP A 171 3.52 17.10 6.06
C ASP A 171 2.06 17.50 5.80
N TRP A 172 1.63 17.48 4.53
CA TRP A 172 0.23 17.71 4.20
C TRP A 172 -0.69 16.68 4.89
N ALA A 173 -0.38 15.39 4.82
CA ALA A 173 -1.19 14.34 5.46
C ALA A 173 -1.28 14.53 6.98
N ALA A 174 -0.18 14.96 7.62
CA ALA A 174 -0.17 15.25 9.05
C ALA A 174 -1.07 16.44 9.40
N GLU A 175 -1.02 17.52 8.63
CA GLU A 175 -1.87 18.71 8.82
C GLU A 175 -3.35 18.39 8.55
N ALA A 176 -3.65 17.66 7.49
CA ALA A 176 -5.02 17.26 7.13
C ALA A 176 -5.61 16.19 8.06
N GLY A 177 -4.77 15.48 8.82
CA GLY A 177 -5.21 14.32 9.61
C GLY A 177 -5.52 13.10 8.75
N ALA A 178 -4.99 13.05 7.52
CA ALA A 178 -5.20 11.95 6.59
C ALA A 178 -4.30 10.75 6.94
N PRO A 179 -4.81 9.51 6.88
CA PRO A 179 -3.98 8.32 7.02
C PRO A 179 -3.09 8.16 5.79
N LEU A 180 -1.78 8.02 6.04
CA LEU A 180 -0.75 7.91 5.01
C LEU A 180 -0.04 6.57 5.12
N VAL A 181 -0.12 5.74 4.10
CA VAL A 181 0.75 4.59 3.91
C VAL A 181 2.00 5.07 3.20
N TRP A 182 3.14 4.97 3.87
CA TRP A 182 4.43 5.46 3.39
C TRP A 182 5.41 4.32 3.18
N GLY A 183 6.22 4.41 2.13
CA GLY A 183 7.30 3.46 1.89
C GLY A 183 8.50 4.08 1.18
N THR A 184 9.67 3.46 1.37
CA THR A 184 10.91 3.79 0.65
C THR A 184 11.69 2.53 0.37
N VAL A 185 12.44 2.51 -0.73
CA VAL A 185 13.22 1.37 -1.18
C VAL A 185 14.53 1.84 -1.80
N VAL A 186 15.63 1.15 -1.50
CA VAL A 186 16.93 1.36 -2.11
C VAL A 186 17.72 0.06 -2.13
N GLY A 187 18.37 -0.28 -3.25
CA GLY A 187 19.11 -1.52 -3.40
C GLY A 187 18.24 -2.76 -3.16
N MET A 188 18.53 -3.51 -2.11
CA MET A 188 17.77 -4.67 -1.67
C MET A 188 17.09 -4.45 -0.30
N GLY A 189 16.97 -3.20 0.16
CA GLY A 189 16.33 -2.85 1.42
C GLY A 189 15.11 -1.95 1.23
N PHE A 190 14.16 -2.03 2.16
CA PHE A 190 13.00 -1.15 2.19
C PHE A 190 12.55 -0.81 3.62
N GLN A 191 11.80 0.27 3.75
CA GLN A 191 11.06 0.62 4.94
C GLN A 191 9.63 0.98 4.55
N LEU A 192 8.67 0.64 5.40
CA LEU A 192 7.28 1.09 5.25
C LEU A 192 6.61 1.26 6.61
N SER A 193 5.65 2.19 6.68
CA SER A 193 4.90 2.51 7.88
C SER A 193 3.52 3.08 7.52
N VAL A 194 2.66 3.21 8.53
CA VAL A 194 1.43 3.99 8.46
C VAL A 194 1.56 5.17 9.39
N PHE A 195 1.45 6.38 8.84
CA PHE A 195 1.40 7.62 9.60
C PHE A 195 -0.02 8.14 9.68
N TRP A 196 -0.47 8.52 10.88
CA TRP A 196 -1.78 9.10 11.10
C TRP A 196 -1.74 10.07 12.28
N SER A 197 -1.84 11.36 12.00
CA SER A 197 -1.72 12.41 13.03
C SER A 197 -2.97 12.55 13.90
N ARG A 198 -4.13 12.09 13.40
CA ARG A 198 -5.42 12.09 14.10
C ARG A 198 -6.07 10.71 14.07
N PRO A 199 -5.40 9.68 14.62
CA PRO A 199 -5.92 8.32 14.60
C PRO A 199 -7.11 8.17 15.57
N PRO A 200 -7.88 7.08 15.49
CA PRO A 200 -8.86 6.73 16.51
C PRO A 200 -8.23 6.62 17.91
N THR A 201 -9.05 6.84 18.94
CA THR A 201 -8.62 6.78 20.34
C THR A 201 -7.88 5.47 20.67
N GLY A 202 -6.80 5.57 21.42
CA GLY A 202 -5.97 4.44 21.84
C GLY A 202 -4.84 4.06 20.86
N LEU A 203 -4.67 4.85 19.79
CA LEU A 203 -3.54 4.73 18.88
C LEU A 203 -2.61 5.94 18.99
N PRO A 204 -1.29 5.78 18.76
CA PRO A 204 -0.37 6.92 18.77
C PRO A 204 -0.61 7.82 17.56
N ALA A 205 -0.64 9.13 17.80
CA ALA A 205 -0.58 10.13 16.75
C ALA A 205 0.84 10.14 16.14
N THR A 206 0.96 9.96 14.84
CA THR A 206 2.25 9.82 14.15
C THR A 206 2.29 10.59 12.84
N SER A 207 3.50 10.96 12.44
CA SER A 207 3.82 11.52 11.11
C SER A 207 5.19 10.98 10.65
N LEU A 208 5.58 11.26 9.42
CA LEU A 208 6.93 10.95 8.94
C LEU A 208 7.99 11.61 9.84
N ARG A 209 7.72 12.82 10.33
CA ARG A 209 8.64 13.54 11.22
C ARG A 209 8.75 12.92 12.63
N THR A 210 7.82 12.06 13.03
CA THR A 210 7.96 11.26 14.26
C THR A 210 9.03 10.17 14.09
N LEU A 211 9.18 9.61 12.90
CA LEU A 211 10.19 8.59 12.57
C LEU A 211 11.48 9.23 12.05
N HIS A 212 11.37 10.18 11.12
CA HIS A 212 12.46 10.90 10.46
C HIS A 212 12.25 12.41 10.61
N PRO A 213 12.74 13.04 11.69
CA PRO A 213 12.43 14.44 12.02
C PRO A 213 12.89 15.46 10.97
N ARG A 214 13.98 15.17 10.27
CA ARG A 214 14.63 16.09 9.33
C ARG A 214 14.65 15.51 7.92
N VAL A 215 14.44 16.37 6.92
CA VAL A 215 14.74 16.01 5.53
C VAL A 215 16.24 15.72 5.42
N PRO A 216 16.65 14.57 4.84
CA PRO A 216 18.07 14.31 4.63
C PRO A 216 18.71 15.37 3.74
N GLU A 217 19.93 15.78 4.09
CA GLU A 217 20.72 16.69 3.26
C GLU A 217 20.96 16.07 1.86
N PRO A 218 20.98 16.87 0.80
CA PRO A 218 21.24 16.39 -0.55
C PRO A 218 22.54 15.56 -0.61
N GLY A 219 22.45 14.31 -1.07
CA GLY A 219 23.59 13.40 -1.19
C GLY A 219 24.03 12.69 0.11
N SER A 220 23.43 12.98 1.26
CA SER A 220 23.78 12.33 2.54
C SER A 220 23.27 10.92 2.67
N THR A 221 22.27 10.54 1.88
CA THR A 221 21.66 9.20 1.86
C THR A 221 21.64 8.64 0.44
N PRO A 222 21.82 7.33 0.27
CA PRO A 222 21.67 6.71 -1.03
C PRO A 222 20.22 6.83 -1.52
N THR A 223 20.06 7.13 -2.81
CA THR A 223 18.75 7.13 -3.49
C THR A 223 18.70 5.98 -4.49
N SER A 224 17.51 5.52 -4.84
CA SER A 224 17.33 4.47 -5.87
C SER A 224 17.93 4.86 -7.23
N ALA A 225 17.96 6.15 -7.55
CA ALA A 225 18.59 6.67 -8.77
C ALA A 225 20.11 6.49 -8.81
N ARG A 226 20.79 6.51 -7.64
CA ARG A 226 22.25 6.35 -7.55
C ARG A 226 22.68 4.95 -7.16
N ALA A 227 21.98 4.32 -6.22
CA ALA A 227 22.33 3.00 -5.68
C ALA A 227 21.62 1.85 -6.40
N GLY A 228 20.70 2.17 -7.32
CA GLY A 228 19.86 1.17 -7.95
C GLY A 228 18.77 0.64 -7.01
N VAL A 229 17.91 -0.22 -7.56
CA VAL A 229 16.88 -0.92 -6.82
C VAL A 229 16.49 -2.20 -7.54
N LEU A 230 16.33 -3.29 -6.79
CA LEU A 230 15.92 -4.58 -7.34
C LEU A 230 14.39 -4.64 -7.46
N GLY A 231 13.86 -4.96 -8.66
CA GLY A 231 12.42 -4.98 -8.93
C GLY A 231 11.63 -5.89 -7.99
N THR A 232 12.15 -7.06 -7.65
CA THR A 232 11.50 -7.99 -6.71
C THR A 232 11.36 -7.43 -5.29
N VAL A 233 12.31 -6.61 -4.84
CA VAL A 233 12.25 -5.94 -3.52
C VAL A 233 11.23 -4.81 -3.54
N VAL A 234 11.15 -4.09 -4.64
CA VAL A 234 10.10 -3.08 -4.89
C VAL A 234 8.71 -3.73 -4.87
N GLY A 235 8.59 -4.90 -5.52
CA GLY A 235 7.36 -5.71 -5.50
C GLY A 235 6.93 -6.08 -4.09
N GLN A 236 7.85 -6.55 -3.24
CA GLN A 236 7.58 -6.86 -1.83
C GLN A 236 7.07 -5.64 -1.07
N ALA A 237 7.79 -4.52 -1.17
CA ALA A 237 7.45 -3.29 -0.46
C ALA A 237 6.10 -2.71 -0.89
N GLY A 238 5.85 -2.55 -2.19
CA GLY A 238 4.61 -1.98 -2.71
C GLY A 238 3.39 -2.88 -2.42
N THR A 239 3.55 -4.20 -2.46
CA THR A 239 2.51 -5.16 -2.07
C THR A 239 2.21 -5.09 -0.57
N ALA A 240 3.22 -4.95 0.27
CA ALA A 240 3.05 -4.75 1.70
C ALA A 240 2.35 -3.41 2.01
N MET A 241 2.67 -2.34 1.27
CA MET A 241 1.96 -1.04 1.37
C MET A 241 0.47 -1.20 1.00
N ALA A 242 0.15 -1.92 -0.08
CA ALA A 242 -1.25 -2.20 -0.43
C ALA A 242 -1.97 -2.98 0.69
N THR A 243 -1.27 -3.92 1.34
CA THR A 243 -1.81 -4.66 2.49
C THR A 243 -2.13 -3.73 3.66
N GLU A 244 -1.27 -2.73 3.96
CA GLU A 244 -1.56 -1.72 4.98
C GLU A 244 -2.81 -0.90 4.64
N ALA A 245 -2.98 -0.47 3.39
CA ALA A 245 -4.19 0.22 2.94
C ALA A 245 -5.44 -0.66 3.09
N VAL A 246 -5.37 -1.94 2.71
CA VAL A 246 -6.47 -2.91 2.91
C VAL A 246 -6.82 -3.06 4.39
N LYS A 247 -5.83 -3.16 5.29
CA LYS A 247 -6.08 -3.23 6.75
C LYS A 247 -6.80 -1.98 7.25
N LEU A 248 -6.34 -0.79 6.86
CA LEU A 248 -6.97 0.48 7.23
C LEU A 248 -8.41 0.58 6.74
N ILE A 249 -8.71 0.11 5.55
CA ILE A 249 -10.06 0.15 4.97
C ILE A 249 -10.98 -0.88 5.64
N THR A 250 -10.52 -2.13 5.79
CA THR A 250 -11.36 -3.24 6.25
C THR A 250 -11.44 -3.34 7.77
N GLY A 251 -10.38 -2.95 8.47
CA GLY A 251 -10.18 -3.18 9.90
C GLY A 251 -9.66 -4.58 10.21
N ALA A 252 -9.23 -5.33 9.20
CA ALA A 252 -8.60 -6.64 9.37
C ALA A 252 -7.13 -6.47 9.74
N GLY A 253 -6.66 -7.24 10.70
CA GLY A 253 -5.26 -7.23 11.12
C GLY A 253 -4.86 -5.98 11.92
N ASP A 254 -3.55 -5.75 12.00
CA ASP A 254 -2.93 -4.73 12.85
C ASP A 254 -2.05 -3.81 11.96
N PRO A 255 -2.53 -2.61 11.57
CA PRO A 255 -1.77 -1.70 10.73
C PRO A 255 -0.52 -1.16 11.45
N LEU A 256 0.50 -0.77 10.68
CA LEU A 256 1.82 -0.32 11.15
C LEU A 256 1.81 1.10 11.76
N ILE A 257 0.75 1.49 12.45
CA ILE A 257 0.69 2.79 13.14
C ILE A 257 1.65 2.77 14.36
N GLY A 258 2.59 3.72 14.40
CA GLY A 258 3.64 3.78 15.42
C GLY A 258 4.74 2.72 15.30
N ARG A 259 4.76 2.01 14.18
CA ARG A 259 5.73 0.96 13.87
C ARG A 259 6.24 1.10 12.44
N VAL A 260 7.48 0.74 12.19
CA VAL A 260 8.09 0.66 10.87
C VAL A 260 8.51 -0.77 10.59
N LEU A 261 8.13 -1.30 9.43
CA LEU A 261 8.67 -2.53 8.89
C LEU A 261 9.94 -2.21 8.12
N VAL A 262 11.03 -2.87 8.48
CA VAL A 262 12.33 -2.77 7.81
C VAL A 262 12.63 -4.11 7.17
N GLY A 263 12.85 -4.12 5.86
CA GLY A 263 13.22 -5.32 5.10
C GLY A 263 14.65 -5.21 4.57
N ASP A 264 15.42 -6.28 4.76
CA ASP A 264 16.72 -6.55 4.12
C ASP A 264 16.60 -7.87 3.35
N ALA A 265 16.23 -7.76 2.08
CA ALA A 265 16.03 -8.93 1.23
C ALA A 265 17.32 -9.67 0.91
N ALA A 266 18.48 -8.98 0.98
CA ALA A 266 19.78 -9.63 0.78
C ALA A 266 20.08 -10.67 1.86
N ARG A 267 19.53 -10.47 3.08
CA ARG A 267 19.70 -11.37 4.23
C ARG A 267 18.43 -12.10 4.64
N ASN A 268 17.33 -11.94 3.88
CA ASN A 268 15.99 -12.45 4.24
C ASN A 268 15.56 -12.05 5.67
N ARG A 269 15.86 -10.81 6.07
CA ARG A 269 15.57 -10.27 7.39
C ARG A 269 14.49 -9.21 7.29
N TYR A 270 13.42 -9.39 8.09
CA TYR A 270 12.27 -8.49 8.14
C TYR A 270 11.95 -8.22 9.59
N GLU A 271 12.05 -6.95 10.01
CA GLU A 271 11.86 -6.54 11.39
C GLU A 271 10.81 -5.44 11.50
N THR A 272 9.97 -5.53 12.52
CA THR A 272 9.04 -4.46 12.87
C THR A 272 9.54 -3.76 14.12
N LEU A 273 9.93 -2.50 13.98
CA LEU A 273 10.42 -1.65 15.04
C LEU A 273 9.35 -0.66 15.49
N ARG A 274 9.21 -0.46 16.80
CA ARG A 274 8.29 0.53 17.37
C ARG A 274 9.01 1.87 17.50
N PHE A 275 8.40 2.96 17.03
CA PHE A 275 8.92 4.33 17.16
C PHE A 275 7.95 5.28 17.90
N ALA A 276 6.70 4.89 18.12
CA ALA A 276 5.73 5.63 18.93
C ALA A 276 4.92 4.69 19.83
N ARG A 277 4.42 5.22 20.97
CA ARG A 277 3.65 4.46 21.98
C ARG A 277 2.22 4.97 22.09
#